data_3e06b99d6662a3a0c497c82021f48a8e
#
_entry.id   3e06b99d6662a3a0c497c82021f48a8e
#
_cell.length_a   1.000
_cell.length_b   1.000
_cell.length_c   1.000
_cell.angle_alpha   90.00
_cell.angle_beta   90.00
_cell.angle_gamma   90.00
#
_symmetry.space_group_name_H-M   'P 1'
#
loop_
_entity.id
_entity.type
_entity.pdbx_description
1 polymer ?
#
loop_
_entity_poly.entity_id
_entity_poly.type
_entity_poly.pdbx_seq_one_letter_code
_entity_poly.pdbx_strand_id
1 'polypeptide(L)'
;MKKIHLIYAACLLVGMGACAASVQKQVKDNFDVWKEYNTGAILFEDKAPETLGSDIYHRIIPDAESYIKEQARTVLATLYNSPEDSIPAVHKIHYTLENINGISAKGGGNGDVTIFYSTRHIEKSFAANDTAKLFFETRGVLLHELTHAYQLEPQGIGSYGTNRVFWAFIEGMADAVRVANGGFDGPNARPKGGNYMDGYRTAGYFFVWLRDNKDPEFLRKFNRSTLEVVPWSFDGAIKHILGNEYSID
;
A
#
# COMPACT_ATOMS: atom_id res chain seq x y z
N MET A 1 10.49 -54.09 -0.70
CA MET A 1 10.43 -52.79 -1.39
C MET A 1 9.31 -51.92 -0.83
N LYS A 2 9.24 -51.59 0.47
CA LYS A 2 8.19 -50.75 1.09
C LYS A 2 8.70 -49.74 2.16
N LYS A 3 9.99 -49.43 2.20
CA LYS A 3 10.56 -48.51 3.22
C LYS A 3 11.13 -47.17 2.67
N ILE A 4 11.14 -46.94 1.36
CA ILE A 4 11.78 -45.76 0.77
C ILE A 4 10.79 -44.59 0.61
N HIS A 5 9.47 -44.84 0.54
CA HIS A 5 8.48 -43.76 0.33
C HIS A 5 8.10 -42.96 1.57
N LEU A 6 8.38 -43.45 2.79
CA LEU A 6 8.03 -42.75 4.03
C LEU A 6 9.01 -41.63 4.40
N ILE A 7 10.26 -41.73 3.94
CA ILE A 7 11.31 -40.75 4.29
C ILE A 7 11.18 -39.46 3.47
N TYR A 8 10.70 -39.54 2.21
CA TYR A 8 10.52 -38.35 1.37
C TYR A 8 9.33 -37.48 1.78
N ALA A 9 8.26 -38.07 2.31
CA ALA A 9 7.09 -37.31 2.79
C ALA A 9 7.37 -36.53 4.08
N ALA A 10 8.20 -37.05 4.96
CA ALA A 10 8.57 -36.37 6.22
C ALA A 10 9.49 -35.15 5.98
N CYS A 11 10.43 -35.25 5.03
CA CYS A 11 11.31 -34.11 4.70
C CYS A 11 10.58 -32.94 4.02
N LEU A 12 9.54 -33.18 3.21
CA LEU A 12 8.75 -32.16 2.57
C LEU A 12 7.87 -31.38 3.57
N LEU A 13 7.29 -32.07 4.56
CA LEU A 13 6.47 -31.44 5.60
C LEU A 13 7.30 -30.57 6.57
N VAL A 14 8.51 -30.99 6.91
CA VAL A 14 9.41 -30.21 7.78
C VAL A 14 9.94 -28.95 7.04
N GLY A 15 10.23 -29.04 5.75
CA GLY A 15 10.70 -27.91 4.94
C GLY A 15 9.65 -26.83 4.78
N MET A 16 8.38 -27.17 4.60
CA MET A 16 7.27 -26.20 4.48
C MET A 16 6.99 -25.49 5.81
N GLY A 17 7.05 -26.19 6.93
CA GLY A 17 6.85 -25.60 8.25
C GLY A 17 7.97 -24.63 8.66
N ALA A 18 9.22 -24.93 8.33
CA ALA A 18 10.35 -24.06 8.63
C ALA A 18 10.35 -22.79 7.77
N CYS A 19 9.96 -22.89 6.50
CA CYS A 19 9.85 -21.75 5.59
C CYS A 19 8.70 -20.81 6.02
N ALA A 20 7.54 -21.35 6.37
CA ALA A 20 6.41 -20.56 6.86
C ALA A 20 6.72 -19.84 8.18
N ALA A 21 7.39 -20.51 9.11
CA ALA A 21 7.79 -19.94 10.39
C ALA A 21 8.85 -18.84 10.23
N SER A 22 9.80 -19.00 9.32
CA SER A 22 10.81 -17.97 9.02
C SER A 22 10.20 -16.75 8.37
N VAL A 23 9.27 -16.90 7.43
CA VAL A 23 8.54 -15.79 6.80
C VAL A 23 7.67 -15.05 7.82
N GLN A 24 6.92 -15.74 8.67
CA GLN A 24 6.12 -15.11 9.73
C GLN A 24 6.99 -14.36 10.74
N LYS A 25 8.15 -14.89 11.12
CA LYS A 25 9.09 -14.21 12.00
C LYS A 25 9.64 -12.96 11.33
N GLN A 26 10.06 -13.03 10.08
CA GLN A 26 10.61 -11.89 9.33
C GLN A 26 9.56 -10.77 9.14
N VAL A 27 8.31 -11.11 8.89
CA VAL A 27 7.20 -10.14 8.80
C VAL A 27 6.96 -9.45 10.15
N LYS A 28 6.98 -10.21 11.26
CA LYS A 28 6.81 -9.66 12.60
C LYS A 28 7.99 -8.75 13.00
N ASP A 29 9.22 -9.22 12.80
CA ASP A 29 10.43 -8.46 13.12
C ASP A 29 10.48 -7.15 12.31
N ASN A 30 10.04 -7.19 11.05
CA ASN A 30 9.98 -6.00 10.19
C ASN A 30 8.93 -4.98 10.65
N PHE A 31 7.80 -5.42 11.22
CA PHE A 31 6.78 -4.49 11.74
C PHE A 31 7.21 -3.86 13.07
N ASP A 32 7.93 -4.61 13.91
CA ASP A 32 8.37 -4.13 15.23
C ASP A 32 9.32 -2.94 15.15
N VAL A 33 10.15 -2.81 14.09
CA VAL A 33 11.05 -1.66 13.91
C VAL A 33 10.30 -0.34 13.69
N TRP A 34 9.06 -0.39 13.19
CA TRP A 34 8.22 0.78 12.94
C TRP A 34 7.40 1.22 14.15
N LYS A 35 7.39 0.44 15.22
CA LYS A 35 6.55 0.69 16.40
C LYS A 35 6.79 2.06 17.03
N GLU A 36 8.05 2.47 17.09
CA GLU A 36 8.46 3.75 17.68
C GLU A 36 8.70 4.85 16.63
N TYR A 37 8.51 4.54 15.35
CA TYR A 37 8.67 5.53 14.29
C TYR A 37 7.64 6.65 14.40
N ASN A 38 8.10 7.89 14.26
CA ASN A 38 7.22 9.07 14.25
C ASN A 38 6.53 9.22 12.88
N THR A 39 5.28 8.80 12.81
CA THR A 39 4.43 8.90 11.61
C THR A 39 3.85 10.30 11.36
N GLY A 40 4.28 11.31 12.12
CA GLY A 40 3.62 12.62 12.19
C GLY A 40 2.47 12.66 13.20
N ALA A 41 2.06 13.85 13.58
CA ALA A 41 0.88 14.03 14.41
C ALA A 41 -0.40 13.68 13.61
N ILE A 42 -1.24 12.82 14.15
CA ILE A 42 -2.53 12.51 13.56
C ILE A 42 -3.58 13.46 14.15
N LEU A 43 -4.34 14.11 13.28
CA LEU A 43 -5.51 14.90 13.63
C LEU A 43 -6.70 14.35 12.86
N PHE A 44 -7.66 13.78 13.58
CA PHE A 44 -8.93 13.33 13.02
C PHE A 44 -10.02 14.39 13.25
N GLU A 45 -10.77 14.71 12.21
CA GLU A 45 -11.88 15.65 12.27
C GLU A 45 -13.08 15.10 11.51
N ASP A 46 -14.22 15.01 12.16
CA ASP A 46 -15.50 14.71 11.51
C ASP A 46 -16.21 16.02 11.16
N LYS A 47 -16.26 16.34 9.87
CA LYS A 47 -16.95 17.51 9.32
C LYS A 47 -18.38 17.21 8.85
N ALA A 48 -18.84 15.99 9.06
CA ALA A 48 -20.17 15.54 8.64
C ALA A 48 -20.86 14.66 9.68
N PRO A 49 -20.85 15.07 10.98
CA PRO A 49 -21.34 14.25 12.08
C PRO A 49 -22.83 13.93 12.01
N GLU A 50 -23.60 14.68 11.20
CA GLU A 50 -25.04 14.45 10.97
C GLU A 50 -25.34 13.35 9.96
N THR A 51 -24.32 12.74 9.33
CA THR A 51 -24.51 11.75 8.26
C THR A 51 -24.50 10.33 8.80
N LEU A 52 -25.28 9.45 8.16
CA LEU A 52 -25.23 8.01 8.45
C LEU A 52 -23.83 7.42 8.23
N GLY A 53 -23.09 7.93 7.23
CA GLY A 53 -21.73 7.49 6.95
C GLY A 53 -20.77 7.78 8.10
N SER A 54 -20.91 8.93 8.77
CA SER A 54 -20.16 9.26 9.99
C SER A 54 -20.49 8.28 11.13
N ASP A 55 -21.76 8.07 11.43
CA ASP A 55 -22.21 7.10 12.46
C ASP A 55 -21.63 5.69 12.21
N ILE A 56 -21.65 5.26 10.95
CA ILE A 56 -21.11 3.96 10.54
C ILE A 56 -19.59 3.93 10.77
N TYR A 57 -18.86 4.97 10.36
CA TYR A 57 -17.40 5.05 10.52
C TYR A 57 -17.00 4.95 12.00
N HIS A 58 -17.58 5.78 12.86
CA HIS A 58 -17.29 5.76 14.30
C HIS A 58 -17.58 4.44 14.98
N ARG A 59 -18.58 3.73 14.50
CA ARG A 59 -18.95 2.39 15.03
C ARG A 59 -17.92 1.32 14.66
N ILE A 60 -17.33 1.38 13.47
CA ILE A 60 -16.35 0.38 13.00
C ILE A 60 -14.91 0.77 13.33
N ILE A 61 -14.62 2.06 13.50
CA ILE A 61 -13.30 2.61 13.83
C ILE A 61 -13.48 3.60 15.00
N PRO A 62 -13.60 3.10 16.22
CA PRO A 62 -13.88 3.95 17.39
C PRO A 62 -12.69 4.81 17.83
N ASP A 63 -11.47 4.43 17.46
CA ASP A 63 -10.23 5.20 17.68
C ASP A 63 -9.54 5.43 16.34
N ALA A 64 -9.98 6.49 15.65
CA ALA A 64 -9.51 6.82 14.31
C ALA A 64 -8.02 7.18 14.28
N GLU A 65 -7.53 7.93 15.26
CA GLU A 65 -6.13 8.37 15.30
C GLU A 65 -5.16 7.20 15.47
N SER A 66 -5.43 6.31 16.43
CA SER A 66 -4.64 5.08 16.61
C SER A 66 -4.71 4.19 15.38
N TYR A 67 -5.87 4.05 14.76
CA TYR A 67 -6.05 3.25 13.56
C TYR A 67 -5.25 3.80 12.37
N ILE A 68 -5.32 5.11 12.12
CA ILE A 68 -4.55 5.77 11.05
C ILE A 68 -3.05 5.59 11.28
N LYS A 69 -2.59 5.75 12.52
CA LYS A 69 -1.19 5.56 12.91
C LYS A 69 -0.70 4.12 12.63
N GLU A 70 -1.52 3.13 12.92
CA GLU A 70 -1.21 1.73 12.63
C GLU A 70 -1.11 1.48 11.11
N GLN A 71 -2.05 2.01 10.32
CA GLN A 71 -1.99 1.86 8.87
C GLN A 71 -0.80 2.64 8.25
N ALA A 72 -0.42 3.79 8.80
CA ALA A 72 0.79 4.52 8.40
C ALA A 72 2.05 3.65 8.60
N ARG A 73 2.18 2.95 9.73
CA ARG A 73 3.26 2.00 9.98
C ARG A 73 3.25 0.82 9.00
N THR A 74 2.06 0.33 8.64
CA THR A 74 1.90 -0.72 7.62
C THR A 74 2.43 -0.26 6.25
N VAL A 75 2.13 0.98 5.85
CA VAL A 75 2.65 1.58 4.61
C VAL A 75 4.17 1.69 4.67
N LEU A 76 4.73 2.23 5.75
CA LEU A 76 6.18 2.35 5.94
C LEU A 76 6.89 1.00 5.87
N ALA A 77 6.39 -0.02 6.55
CA ALA A 77 6.93 -1.38 6.51
C ALA A 77 6.86 -2.03 5.11
N THR A 78 5.93 -1.58 4.27
CA THR A 78 5.80 -2.05 2.88
C THR A 78 6.76 -1.35 1.93
N LEU A 79 7.03 -0.04 2.15
CA LEU A 79 7.82 0.81 1.25
C LEU A 79 9.31 0.89 1.62
N TYR A 80 9.68 0.56 2.86
CA TYR A 80 11.02 0.79 3.40
C TYR A 80 11.54 -0.43 4.18
N ASN A 81 12.86 -0.53 4.29
CA ASN A 81 13.50 -1.59 5.07
C ASN A 81 13.63 -1.20 6.54
N SER A 82 13.93 0.09 6.80
CA SER A 82 14.17 0.57 8.15
C SER A 82 13.81 2.06 8.30
N PRO A 83 13.64 2.54 9.56
CA PRO A 83 13.45 3.96 9.87
C PRO A 83 14.58 4.88 9.43
N GLU A 84 15.77 4.36 9.14
CA GLU A 84 16.95 5.10 8.68
C GLU A 84 16.96 5.32 7.16
N ASP A 85 16.04 4.72 6.43
CA ASP A 85 15.90 4.96 5.00
C ASP A 85 15.51 6.43 4.72
N SER A 86 15.74 6.88 3.48
CA SER A 86 15.33 8.22 3.04
C SER A 86 13.80 8.29 2.91
N ILE A 87 13.12 8.59 4.00
CA ILE A 87 11.66 8.68 4.09
C ILE A 87 11.24 10.15 3.98
N PRO A 88 10.23 10.50 3.15
CA PRO A 88 9.67 11.85 3.16
C PRO A 88 9.18 12.25 4.55
N ALA A 89 9.56 13.45 4.99
CA ALA A 89 9.15 13.95 6.31
C ALA A 89 7.63 14.20 6.31
N VAL A 90 6.92 13.55 7.22
CA VAL A 90 5.51 13.81 7.52
C VAL A 90 5.41 14.38 8.92
N HIS A 91 4.98 15.65 9.03
CA HIS A 91 4.83 16.34 10.29
C HIS A 91 3.44 16.17 10.89
N LYS A 92 2.43 16.17 10.01
CA LYS A 92 1.03 16.06 10.40
C LYS A 92 0.21 15.38 9.32
N ILE A 93 -0.76 14.56 9.73
CA ILE A 93 -1.82 14.02 8.88
C ILE A 93 -3.14 14.52 9.44
N HIS A 94 -3.80 15.40 8.69
CA HIS A 94 -5.16 15.85 8.98
C HIS A 94 -6.13 14.99 8.16
N TYR A 95 -6.79 14.06 8.82
CA TYR A 95 -7.76 13.15 8.21
C TYR A 95 -9.18 13.60 8.54
N THR A 96 -9.99 13.81 7.51
CA THR A 96 -11.35 14.35 7.65
C THR A 96 -12.41 13.41 7.08
N LEU A 97 -13.53 13.26 7.78
CA LEU A 97 -14.78 12.75 7.19
C LEU A 97 -15.54 13.92 6.57
N GLU A 98 -15.97 13.78 5.31
CA GLU A 98 -16.65 14.86 4.58
C GLU A 98 -17.85 14.32 3.78
N ASN A 99 -18.96 15.05 3.82
CA ASN A 99 -20.18 14.72 3.05
C ASN A 99 -20.08 15.22 1.60
N ILE A 100 -19.13 14.66 0.83
CA ILE A 100 -18.85 15.08 -0.55
C ILE A 100 -18.88 13.89 -1.52
N ASN A 101 -18.96 14.19 -2.82
CA ASN A 101 -18.82 13.19 -3.85
C ASN A 101 -17.35 12.74 -3.98
N GLY A 102 -17.14 11.51 -4.40
CA GLY A 102 -15.83 10.88 -4.52
C GLY A 102 -15.63 9.79 -3.48
N ILE A 103 -14.39 9.37 -3.31
CA ILE A 103 -14.02 8.33 -2.33
C ILE A 103 -13.13 8.97 -1.27
N SER A 104 -11.94 9.37 -1.69
CA SER A 104 -10.90 9.96 -0.86
C SER A 104 -9.90 10.70 -1.76
N ALA A 105 -9.08 11.54 -1.21
CA ALA A 105 -7.89 12.06 -1.86
C ALA A 105 -6.89 12.59 -0.82
N LYS A 106 -5.59 12.42 -1.13
CA LYS A 106 -4.50 13.06 -0.40
C LYS A 106 -4.19 14.43 -1.00
N GLY A 107 -4.03 15.41 -0.15
CA GLY A 107 -3.57 16.76 -0.45
C GLY A 107 -2.46 17.21 0.49
N GLY A 108 -2.22 18.53 0.52
CA GLY A 108 -1.19 19.16 1.35
C GLY A 108 0.21 19.12 0.75
N GLY A 109 1.21 19.57 1.51
CA GLY A 109 2.61 19.64 1.08
C GLY A 109 3.54 19.98 2.24
N ASN A 110 4.86 19.92 2.01
CA ASN A 110 5.88 20.22 3.00
C ASN A 110 5.72 19.45 4.33
N GLY A 111 5.32 18.18 4.24
CA GLY A 111 5.10 17.33 5.41
C GLY A 111 3.74 17.50 6.10
N ASP A 112 2.94 18.49 5.73
CA ASP A 112 1.56 18.64 6.19
C ASP A 112 0.62 17.97 5.19
N VAL A 113 0.11 16.80 5.55
CA VAL A 113 -0.74 15.96 4.73
C VAL A 113 -2.20 16.17 5.11
N THR A 114 -3.07 16.28 4.11
CA THR A 114 -4.53 16.24 4.30
C THR A 114 -5.09 15.03 3.57
N ILE A 115 -6.02 14.31 4.19
CA ILE A 115 -6.75 13.21 3.57
C ILE A 115 -8.23 13.39 3.92
N PHE A 116 -9.11 13.47 2.93
CA PHE A 116 -10.54 13.34 3.20
C PHE A 116 -11.02 11.92 2.90
N TYR A 117 -12.07 11.48 3.59
CA TYR A 117 -12.81 10.25 3.28
C TYR A 117 -14.31 10.56 3.23
N SER A 118 -14.96 10.19 2.15
CA SER A 118 -16.35 10.54 1.89
C SER A 118 -17.32 9.69 2.71
N THR A 119 -18.18 10.34 3.51
CA THR A 119 -19.27 9.66 4.22
C THR A 119 -20.27 9.02 3.26
N ARG A 120 -20.48 9.61 2.07
CA ARG A 120 -21.31 9.03 1.00
C ARG A 120 -20.72 7.71 0.45
N HIS A 121 -19.40 7.61 0.35
CA HIS A 121 -18.75 6.37 -0.06
C HIS A 121 -18.88 5.30 1.02
N ILE A 122 -18.79 5.67 2.30
CA ILE A 122 -19.01 4.78 3.44
C ILE A 122 -20.43 4.20 3.38
N GLU A 123 -21.46 5.04 3.26
CA GLU A 123 -22.85 4.63 3.15
C GLU A 123 -23.08 3.65 1.99
N LYS A 124 -22.54 3.99 0.80
CA LYS A 124 -22.63 3.15 -0.39
C LYS A 124 -21.94 1.79 -0.21
N SER A 125 -20.78 1.77 0.43
CA SER A 125 -20.02 0.55 0.70
C SER A 125 -20.70 -0.35 1.75
N PHE A 126 -21.50 0.25 2.66
CA PHE A 126 -22.25 -0.42 3.69
C PHE A 126 -23.70 -0.77 3.30
N ALA A 127 -24.10 -0.53 2.05
CA ALA A 127 -25.49 -0.69 1.60
C ALA A 127 -26.14 -2.05 1.89
N ALA A 128 -25.35 -3.11 2.06
CA ALA A 128 -25.80 -4.46 2.46
C ALA A 128 -25.61 -4.75 3.97
N ASN A 129 -25.36 -3.75 4.81
CA ASN A 129 -24.99 -3.90 6.23
C ASN A 129 -23.77 -4.84 6.45
N ASP A 130 -22.88 -4.90 5.47
CA ASP A 130 -21.68 -5.74 5.51
C ASP A 130 -20.52 -4.97 6.15
N THR A 131 -20.39 -5.11 7.46
CA THR A 131 -19.34 -4.47 8.26
C THR A 131 -17.94 -4.93 7.86
N ALA A 132 -17.77 -6.22 7.52
CA ALA A 132 -16.47 -6.76 7.13
C ALA A 132 -16.01 -6.16 5.79
N LYS A 133 -16.90 -6.08 4.80
CA LYS A 133 -16.64 -5.45 3.52
C LYS A 133 -16.31 -3.96 3.67
N LEU A 134 -17.07 -3.25 4.51
CA LEU A 134 -16.84 -1.83 4.75
C LEU A 134 -15.49 -1.59 5.43
N PHE A 135 -15.15 -2.38 6.46
CA PHE A 135 -13.85 -2.30 7.12
C PHE A 135 -12.70 -2.57 6.15
N PHE A 136 -12.84 -3.58 5.31
CA PHE A 136 -11.91 -3.93 4.25
C PHE A 136 -11.71 -2.77 3.25
N GLU A 137 -12.80 -2.14 2.81
CA GLU A 137 -12.75 -0.99 1.88
C GLU A 137 -12.11 0.23 2.56
N THR A 138 -12.54 0.57 3.77
CA THR A 138 -11.99 1.71 4.53
C THR A 138 -10.49 1.56 4.77
N ARG A 139 -10.04 0.34 5.17
CA ARG A 139 -8.62 0.05 5.31
C ARG A 139 -7.87 0.18 3.99
N GLY A 140 -8.43 -0.35 2.90
CA GLY A 140 -7.82 -0.30 1.59
C GLY A 140 -7.66 1.12 1.05
N VAL A 141 -8.68 1.97 1.20
CA VAL A 141 -8.62 3.39 0.84
C VAL A 141 -7.57 4.11 1.68
N LEU A 142 -7.56 3.89 2.99
CA LEU A 142 -6.59 4.53 3.88
C LEU A 142 -5.14 4.14 3.55
N LEU A 143 -4.87 2.87 3.24
CA LEU A 143 -3.54 2.42 2.79
C LEU A 143 -3.10 3.12 1.49
N HIS A 144 -4.01 3.30 0.54
CA HIS A 144 -3.75 4.02 -0.71
C HIS A 144 -3.34 5.47 -0.43
N GLU A 145 -4.15 6.22 0.31
CA GLU A 145 -3.89 7.64 0.59
C GLU A 145 -2.65 7.87 1.46
N LEU A 146 -2.42 7.02 2.45
CA LEU A 146 -1.20 7.08 3.26
C LEU A 146 0.05 6.73 2.45
N THR A 147 -0.07 5.89 1.41
CA THR A 147 1.05 5.65 0.50
C THR A 147 1.51 6.93 -0.16
N HIS A 148 0.58 7.78 -0.61
CA HIS A 148 0.92 9.09 -1.17
C HIS A 148 1.60 10.04 -0.17
N ALA A 149 1.45 9.82 1.13
CA ALA A 149 2.16 10.59 2.15
C ALA A 149 3.63 10.18 2.30
N TYR A 150 3.93 8.90 2.10
CA TYR A 150 5.25 8.34 2.42
C TYR A 150 6.04 7.82 1.22
N GLN A 151 5.44 7.65 0.04
CA GLN A 151 6.17 7.17 -1.14
C GLN A 151 7.15 8.22 -1.66
N LEU A 152 8.25 7.75 -2.23
CA LEU A 152 9.20 8.58 -2.95
C LEU A 152 8.67 8.93 -4.34
N GLU A 153 9.12 10.05 -4.89
CA GLU A 153 8.65 10.57 -6.18
C GLU A 153 9.72 10.41 -7.27
N PRO A 154 9.33 10.00 -8.51
CA PRO A 154 10.22 9.89 -9.65
C PRO A 154 10.98 11.19 -9.95
N GLN A 155 12.31 11.11 -10.05
CA GLN A 155 13.16 12.26 -10.29
C GLN A 155 13.45 12.47 -11.79
N GLY A 156 13.56 13.75 -12.21
CA GLY A 156 14.00 14.14 -13.56
C GLY A 156 12.96 14.01 -14.67
N ILE A 157 11.67 13.77 -14.34
CA ILE A 157 10.61 13.56 -15.34
C ILE A 157 9.39 14.46 -15.16
N GLY A 158 9.50 15.55 -14.39
CA GLY A 158 8.39 16.46 -14.13
C GLY A 158 7.60 16.10 -12.88
N SER A 159 6.27 16.15 -12.92
CA SER A 159 5.40 15.99 -11.75
C SER A 159 4.14 15.19 -12.06
N TYR A 160 3.38 14.86 -11.01
CA TYR A 160 2.10 14.16 -11.08
C TYR A 160 1.13 14.75 -12.11
N GLY A 161 0.99 16.08 -12.17
CA GLY A 161 0.07 16.76 -13.07
C GLY A 161 0.59 16.96 -14.50
N THR A 162 1.87 16.69 -14.77
CA THR A 162 2.51 17.01 -16.06
C THR A 162 3.08 15.81 -16.78
N ASN A 163 3.23 14.67 -16.12
CA ASN A 163 3.84 13.47 -16.70
C ASN A 163 3.05 12.20 -16.39
N ARG A 164 2.61 11.50 -17.44
CA ARG A 164 1.83 10.27 -17.31
C ARG A 164 2.62 9.12 -16.66
N VAL A 165 3.93 9.03 -16.89
CA VAL A 165 4.80 8.02 -16.27
C VAL A 165 4.87 8.25 -14.77
N PHE A 166 5.06 9.52 -14.35
CA PHE A 166 5.04 9.92 -12.95
C PHE A 166 3.71 9.54 -12.29
N TRP A 167 2.60 9.96 -12.89
CA TRP A 167 1.25 9.64 -12.39
C TRP A 167 1.03 8.13 -12.26
N ALA A 168 1.38 7.34 -13.29
CA ALA A 168 1.17 5.90 -13.29
C ALA A 168 1.98 5.18 -12.21
N PHE A 169 3.20 5.65 -11.92
CA PHE A 169 3.99 5.16 -10.80
C PHE A 169 3.32 5.47 -9.45
N ILE A 170 2.94 6.73 -9.22
CA ILE A 170 2.38 7.20 -7.96
C ILE A 170 1.11 6.42 -7.60
N GLU A 171 0.14 6.35 -8.54
CA GLU A 171 -1.12 5.64 -8.33
C GLU A 171 -0.93 4.12 -8.27
N GLY A 172 -0.02 3.60 -9.11
CA GLY A 172 0.31 2.18 -9.12
C GLY A 172 0.95 1.71 -7.82
N MET A 173 1.85 2.49 -7.23
CA MET A 173 2.47 2.17 -5.93
C MET A 173 1.45 2.23 -4.79
N ALA A 174 0.54 3.21 -4.80
CA ALA A 174 -0.51 3.31 -3.79
C ALA A 174 -1.41 2.07 -3.78
N ASP A 175 -1.84 1.61 -4.96
CA ASP A 175 -2.61 0.38 -5.07
C ASP A 175 -1.75 -0.88 -4.86
N ALA A 176 -0.44 -0.87 -5.18
CA ALA A 176 0.45 -1.99 -4.86
C ALA A 176 0.56 -2.21 -3.35
N VAL A 177 0.69 -1.14 -2.56
CA VAL A 177 0.68 -1.22 -1.09
C VAL A 177 -0.66 -1.77 -0.59
N ARG A 178 -1.79 -1.30 -1.14
CA ARG A 178 -3.12 -1.81 -0.84
C ARG A 178 -3.23 -3.32 -1.14
N VAL A 179 -2.83 -3.78 -2.34
CA VAL A 179 -2.85 -5.19 -2.75
C VAL A 179 -1.91 -6.03 -1.88
N ALA A 180 -0.69 -5.55 -1.62
CA ALA A 180 0.31 -6.24 -0.80
C ALA A 180 -0.16 -6.53 0.63
N ASN A 181 -1.10 -5.72 1.12
CA ASN A 181 -1.68 -5.82 2.46
C ASN A 181 -3.12 -6.38 2.45
N GLY A 182 -3.47 -7.17 1.44
CA GLY A 182 -4.72 -7.92 1.35
C GLY A 182 -5.90 -7.15 0.79
N GLY A 183 -5.68 -5.96 0.20
CA GLY A 183 -6.73 -5.22 -0.49
C GLY A 183 -7.06 -5.81 -1.86
N PHE A 184 -8.29 -5.56 -2.36
CA PHE A 184 -8.76 -6.06 -3.65
C PHE A 184 -8.70 -7.59 -3.79
N ASP A 185 -9.07 -8.34 -2.76
CA ASP A 185 -8.99 -9.81 -2.71
C ASP A 185 -10.13 -10.56 -3.44
N GLY A 186 -11.12 -9.85 -3.93
CA GLY A 186 -12.28 -10.44 -4.60
C GLY A 186 -11.94 -11.08 -5.95
N PRO A 187 -12.73 -12.07 -6.43
CA PRO A 187 -12.45 -12.82 -7.65
C PRO A 187 -12.46 -11.96 -8.94
N ASN A 188 -13.08 -10.77 -8.88
CA ASN A 188 -13.13 -9.80 -9.97
C ASN A 188 -12.27 -8.55 -9.70
N ALA A 189 -11.50 -8.52 -8.61
CA ALA A 189 -10.69 -7.36 -8.26
C ALA A 189 -9.47 -7.22 -9.17
N ARG A 190 -8.87 -8.36 -9.59
CA ARG A 190 -7.72 -8.37 -10.49
C ARG A 190 -8.13 -7.91 -11.89
N PRO A 191 -7.44 -6.92 -12.48
CA PRO A 191 -7.67 -6.47 -13.84
C PRO A 191 -7.49 -7.62 -14.85
N LYS A 192 -8.36 -7.66 -15.87
CA LYS A 192 -8.31 -8.68 -16.94
C LYS A 192 -7.49 -8.24 -18.15
N GLY A 193 -6.93 -7.05 -18.12
CA GLY A 193 -6.15 -6.44 -19.20
C GLY A 193 -5.57 -5.11 -18.75
N GLY A 194 -5.02 -4.37 -19.70
CA GLY A 194 -4.32 -3.12 -19.44
C GLY A 194 -2.82 -3.31 -19.26
N ASN A 195 -2.13 -2.25 -18.88
CA ASN A 195 -0.69 -2.25 -18.66
C ASN A 195 -0.31 -1.35 -17.47
N TYR A 196 0.98 -1.32 -17.13
CA TYR A 196 1.49 -0.54 -15.99
C TYR A 196 1.24 0.97 -16.10
N MET A 197 1.07 1.51 -17.32
CA MET A 197 0.77 2.92 -17.56
C MET A 197 -0.68 3.30 -17.23
N ASP A 198 -1.55 2.33 -16.96
CA ASP A 198 -2.93 2.61 -16.55
C ASP A 198 -3.02 3.08 -15.09
N GLY A 199 -1.94 2.92 -14.31
CA GLY A 199 -1.90 3.27 -12.90
C GLY A 199 -2.84 2.40 -12.05
N TYR A 200 -3.17 2.87 -10.84
CA TYR A 200 -4.12 2.20 -9.92
C TYR A 200 -3.95 0.68 -9.85
N ARG A 201 -5.06 -0.07 -9.81
CA ARG A 201 -5.05 -1.53 -9.65
C ARG A 201 -4.26 -2.26 -10.72
N THR A 202 -4.30 -1.79 -11.98
CA THR A 202 -3.59 -2.47 -13.07
C THR A 202 -2.09 -2.46 -12.84
N ALA A 203 -1.52 -1.31 -12.54
CA ALA A 203 -0.11 -1.18 -12.17
C ALA A 203 0.18 -1.84 -10.83
N GLY A 204 -0.68 -1.64 -9.83
CA GLY A 204 -0.51 -2.19 -8.48
C GLY A 204 -0.41 -3.71 -8.46
N TYR A 205 -1.29 -4.41 -9.16
CA TYR A 205 -1.20 -5.87 -9.31
C TYR A 205 0.06 -6.33 -10.05
N PHE A 206 0.51 -5.57 -11.05
CA PHE A 206 1.75 -5.87 -11.77
C PHE A 206 2.97 -5.73 -10.86
N PHE A 207 3.04 -4.66 -10.05
CA PHE A 207 4.17 -4.46 -9.12
C PHE A 207 4.20 -5.53 -8.03
N VAL A 208 3.04 -5.92 -7.51
CA VAL A 208 2.94 -7.04 -6.55
C VAL A 208 3.30 -8.37 -7.22
N TRP A 209 2.94 -8.58 -8.48
CA TRP A 209 3.37 -9.77 -9.21
C TRP A 209 4.89 -9.84 -9.36
N LEU A 210 5.55 -8.70 -9.63
CA LEU A 210 7.03 -8.63 -9.67
C LEU A 210 7.64 -8.98 -8.30
N ARG A 211 7.05 -8.47 -7.20
CA ARG A 211 7.47 -8.85 -5.85
C ARG A 211 7.35 -10.36 -5.62
N ASP A 212 6.23 -10.93 -5.97
CA ASP A 212 5.91 -12.33 -5.64
C ASP A 212 6.64 -13.34 -6.53
N ASN A 213 7.07 -12.95 -7.75
CA ASN A 213 7.62 -13.86 -8.74
C ASN A 213 9.06 -13.57 -9.15
N LYS A 214 9.59 -12.38 -8.83
CA LYS A 214 10.94 -11.97 -9.25
C LYS A 214 11.84 -11.59 -8.08
N ASP A 215 11.38 -10.67 -7.22
CA ASP A 215 12.18 -10.19 -6.09
C ASP A 215 11.24 -9.83 -4.91
N PRO A 216 11.29 -10.54 -3.77
CA PRO A 216 10.43 -10.27 -2.62
C PRO A 216 10.59 -8.86 -2.05
N GLU A 217 11.71 -8.17 -2.31
CA GLU A 217 11.97 -6.79 -1.91
C GLU A 217 11.60 -5.77 -3.02
N PHE A 218 10.94 -6.22 -4.09
CA PHE A 218 10.70 -5.38 -5.27
C PHE A 218 10.01 -4.05 -4.94
N LEU A 219 8.96 -4.05 -4.11
CA LEU A 219 8.23 -2.80 -3.80
C LEU A 219 9.12 -1.76 -3.11
N ARG A 220 9.97 -2.18 -2.18
CA ARG A 220 10.93 -1.30 -1.48
C ARG A 220 12.00 -0.76 -2.41
N LYS A 221 12.59 -1.65 -3.21
CA LYS A 221 13.59 -1.28 -4.22
C LYS A 221 12.97 -0.37 -5.29
N PHE A 222 11.72 -0.63 -5.68
CA PHE A 222 11.02 0.15 -6.69
C PHE A 222 10.66 1.55 -6.19
N ASN A 223 10.22 1.69 -4.94
CA ASN A 223 10.09 2.98 -4.28
C ASN A 223 11.43 3.73 -4.25
N ARG A 224 12.50 3.07 -3.82
CA ARG A 224 13.84 3.65 -3.73
C ARG A 224 14.46 3.99 -5.09
N SER A 225 14.13 3.26 -6.16
CA SER A 225 14.65 3.51 -7.51
C SER A 225 14.38 4.92 -8.02
N THR A 226 13.36 5.60 -7.45
CA THR A 226 13.04 7.00 -7.80
C THR A 226 14.17 7.97 -7.47
N LEU A 227 15.06 7.64 -6.53
CA LEU A 227 16.25 8.40 -6.15
C LEU A 227 17.52 7.92 -6.89
N GLU A 228 17.53 6.69 -7.39
CA GLU A 228 18.72 6.02 -7.92
C GLU A 228 18.76 6.01 -9.45
N VAL A 229 17.61 6.05 -10.12
CA VAL A 229 17.46 6.09 -11.57
C VAL A 229 16.98 7.48 -11.97
N VAL A 230 17.88 8.28 -12.60
CA VAL A 230 17.57 9.68 -12.97
C VAL A 230 18.06 9.97 -14.39
N PRO A 231 17.21 10.38 -15.36
CA PRO A 231 15.74 10.52 -15.22
C PRO A 231 15.05 9.17 -15.03
N TRP A 232 14.01 9.16 -14.22
CA TRP A 232 13.32 7.94 -13.87
C TRP A 232 12.48 7.38 -15.03
N SER A 233 12.47 6.05 -15.19
CA SER A 233 11.55 5.35 -16.08
C SER A 233 11.22 3.97 -15.53
N PHE A 234 10.08 3.40 -15.93
CA PHE A 234 9.70 2.04 -15.54
C PHE A 234 10.75 1.01 -15.99
N ASP A 235 11.17 1.07 -17.27
CA ASP A 235 12.17 0.16 -17.81
C ASP A 235 13.52 0.30 -17.10
N GLY A 236 13.98 1.55 -16.90
CA GLY A 236 15.22 1.82 -16.16
C GLY A 236 15.19 1.30 -14.74
N ALA A 237 14.09 1.49 -14.00
CA ALA A 237 13.93 1.00 -12.65
C ALA A 237 13.88 -0.54 -12.58
N ILE A 238 13.17 -1.19 -13.51
CA ILE A 238 13.10 -2.66 -13.57
C ILE A 238 14.48 -3.26 -13.89
N LYS A 239 15.20 -2.72 -14.86
CA LYS A 239 16.57 -3.14 -15.18
C LYS A 239 17.53 -2.93 -14.00
N HIS A 240 17.40 -1.82 -13.30
CA HIS A 240 18.20 -1.51 -12.11
C HIS A 240 17.97 -2.54 -10.99
N ILE A 241 16.73 -3.00 -10.80
CA ILE A 241 16.38 -3.92 -9.71
C ILE A 241 16.61 -5.39 -10.07
N LEU A 242 16.19 -5.79 -11.27
CA LEU A 242 16.11 -7.20 -11.67
C LEU A 242 17.25 -7.65 -12.61
N GLY A 243 17.95 -6.70 -13.25
CA GLY A 243 19.01 -6.96 -14.23
C GLY A 243 18.61 -6.52 -15.64
N ASN A 244 19.65 -6.32 -16.50
CA ASN A 244 19.48 -5.78 -17.86
C ASN A 244 18.74 -6.73 -18.82
N GLU A 245 18.59 -7.99 -18.47
CA GLU A 245 17.82 -8.97 -19.24
C GLU A 245 16.31 -8.78 -19.10
N TYR A 246 15.84 -7.99 -18.14
CA TYR A 246 14.42 -7.65 -17.95
C TYR A 246 14.10 -6.33 -18.64
N SER A 247 13.07 -6.32 -19.48
CA SER A 247 12.50 -5.13 -20.11
C SER A 247 10.99 -5.23 -20.10
N ILE A 248 10.32 -4.10 -20.04
CA ILE A 248 8.85 -3.99 -20.11
C ILE A 248 8.37 -3.31 -21.37
N ASP A 249 9.29 -2.96 -22.28
CA ASP A 249 9.02 -2.39 -23.61
C ASP A 249 8.77 -3.48 -24.65
#